data_68d736a81a1fbd1f397b96fdadd7669f
#
_entry.id   68d736a81a1fbd1f397b96fdadd7669f
#
_cell.length_a   1.000
_cell.length_b   1.000
_cell.length_c   1.000
_cell.angle_alpha   90.00
_cell.angle_beta   90.00
_cell.angle_gamma   90.00
#
_symmetry.space_group_name_H-M   'P 1'
#
loop_
_entity.id
_entity.type
_entity.pdbx_description
1 polymer ?
#
loop_
_entity_poly.entity_id
_entity_poly.type
_entity_poly.pdbx_seq_one_letter_code
_entity_poly.pdbx_strand_id
1 'polypeptide(L)'
;MSDNWIVQNLNSALQTWSDKLAEIWTLLTQSPEDFKGGAIWSVMMNINGGLKAIGYGLLVLFFAAGLVKTCGSFTDMKKPEHVVKAFIRFALAQGAVMSGMELLTAIFSIVQGIVTNIMSHSGMAGGTVTELPSEIVDKIEAVGMLESIPLWIVTLLGSLLITVLSFVMILTVYGRMFKLYMYTAIAPIPLATFAGEPTQSVGKNFIRSYAGVCLEGAIIALACIIFSVFAASPPAIGDTSLSAVTIVWNYVGELVFNLLVLVGAVKASDRIVKEIMGL
;
A
#
# COMPACT_ATOMS: atom_id res chain seq x y z
N MET A 1 18.16 29.22 -12.49
CA MET A 1 16.79 29.21 -11.97
C MET A 1 16.08 30.34 -12.66
N SER A 2 15.02 30.06 -13.43
CA SER A 2 14.27 31.14 -14.07
C SER A 2 13.54 31.95 -13.00
N ASP A 3 13.56 33.31 -13.14
CA ASP A 3 12.81 34.20 -12.23
C ASP A 3 11.28 34.16 -12.53
N ASN A 4 10.86 33.36 -13.50
CA ASN A 4 9.46 33.28 -13.90
C ASN A 4 8.69 32.41 -12.87
N TRP A 5 7.80 33.02 -12.12
CA TRP A 5 7.01 32.35 -11.09
C TRP A 5 6.10 31.21 -11.64
N ILE A 6 5.73 31.23 -12.93
CA ILE A 6 5.00 30.17 -13.60
C ILE A 6 5.84 28.89 -13.64
N VAL A 7 7.10 29.02 -14.05
CA VAL A 7 8.08 27.93 -14.06
C VAL A 7 8.35 27.42 -12.65
N GLN A 8 8.52 28.34 -11.69
CA GLN A 8 8.75 27.98 -10.28
C GLN A 8 7.57 27.20 -9.69
N ASN A 9 6.32 27.57 -10.01
CA ASN A 9 5.13 26.87 -9.51
C ASN A 9 5.04 25.45 -10.05
N LEU A 10 5.29 25.24 -11.35
CA LEU A 10 5.30 23.91 -11.94
C LEU A 10 6.44 23.04 -11.39
N ASN A 11 7.64 23.60 -11.31
CA ASN A 11 8.79 22.89 -10.74
C ASN A 11 8.56 22.52 -9.27
N SER A 12 7.94 23.39 -8.48
CA SER A 12 7.58 23.09 -7.09
C SER A 12 6.56 21.93 -6.99
N ALA A 13 5.61 21.86 -7.92
CA ALA A 13 4.67 20.76 -7.97
C ALA A 13 5.35 19.43 -8.36
N LEU A 14 6.25 19.45 -9.34
CA LEU A 14 7.05 18.29 -9.74
C LEU A 14 8.00 17.85 -8.62
N GLN A 15 8.61 18.79 -7.90
CA GLN A 15 9.42 18.47 -6.74
C GLN A 15 8.58 17.81 -5.63
N THR A 16 7.40 18.36 -5.34
CA THR A 16 6.46 17.74 -4.38
C THR A 16 6.10 16.32 -4.79
N TRP A 17 5.86 16.06 -6.08
CA TRP A 17 5.62 14.73 -6.61
C TRP A 17 6.82 13.79 -6.36
N SER A 18 8.03 14.25 -6.71
CA SER A 18 9.26 13.48 -6.54
C SER A 18 9.53 13.16 -5.07
N ASP A 19 9.35 14.14 -4.18
CA ASP A 19 9.51 13.95 -2.74
C ASP A 19 8.52 12.92 -2.19
N LYS A 20 7.27 12.94 -2.67
CA LYS A 20 6.25 11.95 -2.27
C LYS A 20 6.56 10.55 -2.81
N LEU A 21 7.11 10.43 -4.01
CA LEU A 21 7.61 9.15 -4.52
C LEU A 21 8.77 8.61 -3.67
N ALA A 22 9.73 9.45 -3.32
CA ALA A 22 10.83 9.06 -2.44
C ALA A 22 10.34 8.64 -1.05
N GLU A 23 9.34 9.35 -0.49
CA GLU A 23 8.68 8.97 0.76
C GLU A 23 8.00 7.60 0.63
N ILE A 24 7.32 7.32 -0.50
CA ILE A 24 6.70 6.01 -0.76
C ILE A 24 7.73 4.89 -0.78
N TRP A 25 8.87 5.08 -1.45
CA TRP A 25 9.96 4.10 -1.48
C TRP A 25 10.45 3.77 -0.06
N THR A 26 10.63 4.78 0.77
CA THR A 26 11.00 4.60 2.18
C THR A 26 9.93 3.84 2.96
N LEU A 27 8.66 4.19 2.79
CA LEU A 27 7.54 3.54 3.49
C LEU A 27 7.31 2.09 3.07
N LEU A 28 7.60 1.73 1.81
CA LEU A 28 7.46 0.37 1.32
C LEU A 28 8.49 -0.59 1.94
N THR A 29 9.67 -0.07 2.28
CA THR A 29 10.75 -0.83 2.92
C THR A 29 10.78 -0.73 4.43
N GLN A 30 10.05 0.22 5.01
CA GLN A 30 10.00 0.43 6.46
C GLN A 30 9.12 -0.62 7.15
N SER A 31 9.60 -1.15 8.28
CA SER A 31 8.82 -2.06 9.11
C SER A 31 7.68 -1.31 9.83
N PRO A 32 6.52 -1.95 10.10
CA PRO A 32 5.48 -1.35 10.93
C PRO A 32 5.97 -1.01 12.34
N GLU A 33 6.98 -1.73 12.83
CA GLU A 33 7.58 -1.53 14.16
C GLU A 33 8.29 -0.18 14.26
N ASP A 34 8.97 0.24 13.17
CA ASP A 34 9.77 1.47 13.12
C ASP A 34 8.99 2.69 12.60
N PHE A 35 7.79 2.47 12.06
CA PHE A 35 7.01 3.55 11.48
C PHE A 35 6.65 4.62 12.52
N LYS A 36 6.92 5.89 12.20
CA LYS A 36 6.72 7.03 13.11
C LYS A 36 7.34 6.84 14.50
N GLY A 37 8.53 6.21 14.56
CA GLY A 37 9.26 5.98 15.82
C GLY A 37 8.66 4.92 16.73
N GLY A 38 7.83 4.01 16.20
CA GLY A 38 7.30 2.86 16.93
C GLY A 38 6.18 3.14 17.93
N ALA A 39 5.78 4.41 18.11
CA ALA A 39 4.74 4.76 19.08
C ALA A 39 3.39 4.08 18.77
N ILE A 40 3.00 4.03 17.49
CA ILE A 40 1.76 3.39 17.06
C ILE A 40 1.85 1.88 17.30
N TRP A 41 2.99 1.27 16.97
CA TRP A 41 3.23 -0.15 17.19
C TRP A 41 3.07 -0.55 18.65
N SER A 42 3.69 0.21 19.57
CA SER A 42 3.58 -0.02 21.03
C SER A 42 2.12 0.01 21.51
N VAL A 43 1.29 0.94 21.02
CA VAL A 43 -0.14 0.99 21.33
C VAL A 43 -0.87 -0.24 20.79
N MET A 44 -0.59 -0.65 19.54
CA MET A 44 -1.21 -1.84 18.94
C MET A 44 -0.81 -3.13 19.66
N MET A 45 0.45 -3.23 20.11
CA MET A 45 0.94 -4.32 20.97
C MET A 45 0.15 -4.42 22.28
N ASN A 46 -0.06 -3.29 22.94
CA ASN A 46 -0.83 -3.24 24.19
C ASN A 46 -2.29 -3.65 24.00
N ILE A 47 -2.92 -3.19 22.90
CA ILE A 47 -4.30 -3.59 22.54
C ILE A 47 -4.35 -5.08 22.25
N ASN A 48 -3.42 -5.61 21.46
CA ASN A 48 -3.32 -7.03 21.17
C ASN A 48 -3.18 -7.86 22.45
N GLY A 49 -2.30 -7.43 23.37
CA GLY A 49 -2.14 -8.05 24.69
C GLY A 49 -3.44 -8.13 25.49
N GLY A 50 -4.20 -7.03 25.52
CA GLY A 50 -5.52 -7.00 26.16
C GLY A 50 -6.54 -7.92 25.50
N LEU A 51 -6.52 -8.02 24.16
CA LEU A 51 -7.42 -8.87 23.38
C LEU A 51 -7.03 -10.37 23.46
N LYS A 52 -5.81 -10.73 23.86
CA LYS A 52 -5.41 -12.14 24.07
C LYS A 52 -6.31 -12.86 25.10
N ALA A 53 -6.70 -12.18 26.17
CA ALA A 53 -7.61 -12.77 27.18
C ALA A 53 -8.96 -13.13 26.56
N ILE A 54 -9.52 -12.24 25.73
CA ILE A 54 -10.75 -12.50 24.98
C ILE A 54 -10.54 -13.63 23.98
N GLY A 55 -9.39 -13.62 23.24
CA GLY A 55 -9.00 -14.67 22.32
C GLY A 55 -8.97 -16.05 22.99
N TYR A 56 -8.40 -16.18 24.18
CA TYR A 56 -8.41 -17.45 24.93
C TYR A 56 -9.82 -17.90 25.34
N GLY A 57 -10.69 -16.98 25.76
CA GLY A 57 -12.11 -17.30 26.02
C GLY A 57 -12.82 -17.82 24.79
N LEU A 58 -12.65 -17.14 23.65
CA LEU A 58 -13.21 -17.56 22.35
C LEU A 58 -12.63 -18.90 21.87
N LEU A 59 -11.34 -19.14 22.10
CA LEU A 59 -10.68 -20.40 21.75
C LEU A 59 -11.36 -21.60 22.43
N VAL A 60 -11.69 -21.48 23.72
CA VAL A 60 -12.41 -22.51 24.47
C VAL A 60 -13.82 -22.70 23.89
N LEU A 61 -14.53 -21.61 23.61
CA LEU A 61 -15.87 -21.66 23.01
C LEU A 61 -15.87 -22.33 21.63
N PHE A 62 -14.94 -21.96 20.75
CA PHE A 62 -14.83 -22.55 19.42
C PHE A 62 -14.41 -24.03 19.47
N PHE A 63 -13.55 -24.39 20.41
CA PHE A 63 -13.18 -25.78 20.66
C PHE A 63 -14.39 -26.59 21.11
N ALA A 64 -15.16 -26.10 22.09
CA ALA A 64 -16.37 -26.77 22.57
C ALA A 64 -17.41 -26.94 21.45
N ALA A 65 -17.67 -25.88 20.68
CA ALA A 65 -18.54 -25.92 19.51
C ALA A 65 -18.06 -26.92 18.44
N GLY A 66 -16.75 -26.99 18.22
CA GLY A 66 -16.11 -27.95 17.32
C GLY A 66 -16.30 -29.40 17.79
N LEU A 67 -16.12 -29.67 19.09
CA LEU A 67 -16.36 -30.98 19.68
C LEU A 67 -17.82 -31.42 19.54
N VAL A 68 -18.76 -30.54 19.91
CA VAL A 68 -20.19 -30.84 19.78
C VAL A 68 -20.58 -31.21 18.34
N LYS A 69 -20.03 -30.48 17.34
CA LYS A 69 -20.32 -30.76 15.95
C LYS A 69 -19.65 -32.05 15.43
N THR A 70 -18.43 -32.34 15.87
CA THR A 70 -17.66 -33.51 15.44
C THR A 70 -18.19 -34.79 16.14
N CYS A 71 -18.68 -34.66 17.39
CA CYS A 71 -19.16 -35.75 18.22
C CYS A 71 -20.71 -35.80 18.26
N GLY A 72 -21.38 -35.27 17.27
CA GLY A 72 -22.85 -35.22 17.19
C GLY A 72 -23.57 -36.59 17.22
N SER A 73 -22.82 -37.71 17.18
CA SER A 73 -23.29 -39.06 17.43
C SER A 73 -22.43 -39.71 18.50
N PHE A 74 -23.07 -40.32 19.50
CA PHE A 74 -22.39 -41.10 20.54
C PHE A 74 -21.46 -42.20 20.01
N THR A 75 -21.68 -42.63 18.79
CA THR A 75 -20.87 -43.64 18.09
C THR A 75 -19.52 -43.08 17.63
N ASP A 76 -19.43 -41.80 17.32
CA ASP A 76 -18.22 -41.16 16.84
C ASP A 76 -17.29 -40.74 18.01
N MET A 77 -17.84 -40.51 19.21
CA MET A 77 -17.06 -40.29 20.43
C MET A 77 -16.23 -41.53 20.84
N LYS A 78 -16.56 -42.71 20.36
CA LYS A 78 -15.81 -43.94 20.63
C LYS A 78 -14.54 -44.09 19.79
N LYS A 79 -14.31 -43.22 18.80
CA LYS A 79 -13.09 -43.24 17.98
C LYS A 79 -12.05 -42.27 18.59
N PRO A 80 -11.01 -42.77 19.27
CA PRO A 80 -10.03 -41.92 19.94
C PRO A 80 -9.32 -40.96 18.98
N GLU A 81 -9.26 -41.31 17.70
CA GLU A 81 -8.62 -40.49 16.64
C GLU A 81 -9.26 -39.09 16.47
N HIS A 82 -10.58 -38.99 16.56
CA HIS A 82 -11.28 -37.68 16.42
C HIS A 82 -11.02 -36.78 17.63
N VAL A 83 -10.96 -37.35 18.83
CA VAL A 83 -10.67 -36.62 20.05
C VAL A 83 -9.21 -36.11 20.02
N VAL A 84 -8.26 -36.96 19.64
CA VAL A 84 -6.84 -36.57 19.51
C VAL A 84 -6.67 -35.46 18.48
N LYS A 85 -7.30 -35.56 17.31
CA LYS A 85 -7.27 -34.49 16.29
C LYS A 85 -7.82 -33.17 16.81
N ALA A 86 -8.91 -33.20 17.58
CA ALA A 86 -9.48 -31.99 18.17
C ALA A 86 -8.52 -31.33 19.18
N PHE A 87 -7.86 -32.13 20.05
CA PHE A 87 -6.86 -31.60 21.01
C PHE A 87 -5.62 -31.05 20.30
N ILE A 88 -5.10 -31.70 19.25
CA ILE A 88 -3.99 -31.17 18.46
C ILE A 88 -4.38 -29.81 17.84
N ARG A 89 -5.59 -29.71 17.28
CA ARG A 89 -6.09 -28.45 16.72
C ARG A 89 -6.20 -27.36 17.79
N PHE A 90 -6.69 -27.71 18.98
CA PHE A 90 -6.75 -26.77 20.11
C PHE A 90 -5.36 -26.27 20.51
N ALA A 91 -4.39 -27.16 20.66
CA ALA A 91 -3.02 -26.81 20.99
C ALA A 91 -2.38 -25.90 19.92
N LEU A 92 -2.58 -26.20 18.64
CA LEU A 92 -2.11 -25.37 17.53
C LEU A 92 -2.78 -23.97 17.54
N ALA A 93 -4.09 -23.92 17.79
CA ALA A 93 -4.82 -22.65 17.87
C ALA A 93 -4.37 -21.82 19.08
N GLN A 94 -4.11 -22.47 20.23
CA GLN A 94 -3.56 -21.81 21.40
C GLN A 94 -2.17 -21.23 21.10
N GLY A 95 -1.31 -22.00 20.45
CA GLY A 95 -0.01 -21.52 19.98
C GLY A 95 -0.15 -20.32 19.04
N ALA A 96 -1.08 -20.37 18.08
CA ALA A 96 -1.34 -19.27 17.16
C ALA A 96 -1.85 -18.00 17.84
N VAL A 97 -2.68 -18.09 18.89
CA VAL A 97 -3.10 -16.93 19.68
C VAL A 97 -1.97 -16.38 20.53
N MET A 98 -1.14 -17.27 21.11
CA MET A 98 0.00 -16.90 21.94
C MET A 98 1.07 -16.17 21.12
N SER A 99 1.48 -16.74 20.01
CA SER A 99 2.56 -16.27 19.11
C SER A 99 2.02 -15.53 17.87
N GLY A 100 0.79 -15.01 17.95
CA GLY A 100 0.14 -14.38 16.80
C GLY A 100 0.89 -13.15 16.29
N MET A 101 1.52 -12.40 17.18
CA MET A 101 2.35 -11.24 16.81
C MET A 101 3.58 -11.68 16.02
N GLU A 102 4.34 -12.65 16.56
CA GLU A 102 5.54 -13.18 15.89
C GLU A 102 5.18 -13.76 14.51
N LEU A 103 4.02 -14.45 14.41
CA LEU A 103 3.53 -14.98 13.15
C LEU A 103 3.27 -13.87 12.13
N LEU A 104 2.57 -12.80 12.54
CA LEU A 104 2.26 -11.68 11.65
C LEU A 104 3.53 -10.91 11.25
N THR A 105 4.42 -10.66 12.19
CA THR A 105 5.73 -10.02 11.90
C THR A 105 6.56 -10.88 10.94
N ALA A 106 6.58 -12.20 11.11
CA ALA A 106 7.27 -13.10 10.20
C ALA A 106 6.70 -13.05 8.77
N ILE A 107 5.37 -13.05 8.62
CA ILE A 107 4.72 -12.89 7.31
C ILE A 107 5.12 -11.55 6.69
N PHE A 108 5.09 -10.46 7.47
CA PHE A 108 5.50 -9.15 6.98
C PHE A 108 6.96 -9.15 6.52
N SER A 109 7.88 -9.71 7.31
CA SER A 109 9.32 -9.75 6.99
C SER A 109 9.61 -10.53 5.71
N ILE A 110 8.91 -11.65 5.47
CA ILE A 110 9.03 -12.41 4.22
C ILE A 110 8.61 -11.54 3.03
N VAL A 111 7.47 -10.87 3.13
CA VAL A 111 6.98 -10.00 2.04
C VAL A 111 7.85 -8.76 1.86
N GLN A 112 8.36 -8.19 2.95
CA GLN A 112 9.32 -7.09 2.88
C GLN A 112 10.59 -7.50 2.12
N GLY A 113 11.08 -8.73 2.33
CA GLY A 113 12.18 -9.30 1.54
C GLY A 113 11.85 -9.36 0.04
N ILE A 114 10.60 -9.70 -0.33
CA ILE A 114 10.14 -9.66 -1.73
C ILE A 114 10.18 -8.23 -2.27
N VAL A 115 9.64 -7.25 -1.52
CA VAL A 115 9.67 -5.82 -1.92
C VAL A 115 11.09 -5.34 -2.15
N THR A 116 11.99 -5.60 -1.19
CA THR A 116 13.39 -5.20 -1.29
C THR A 116 14.08 -5.85 -2.50
N ASN A 117 13.80 -7.13 -2.78
CA ASN A 117 14.33 -7.83 -3.94
C ASN A 117 13.83 -7.19 -5.26
N ILE A 118 12.53 -6.90 -5.37
CA ILE A 118 11.95 -6.20 -6.53
C ILE A 118 12.64 -4.85 -6.73
N MET A 119 12.81 -4.08 -5.67
CA MET A 119 13.44 -2.77 -5.73
C MET A 119 14.91 -2.82 -6.13
N SER A 120 15.67 -3.81 -5.66
CA SER A 120 17.09 -3.96 -5.98
C SER A 120 17.36 -4.32 -7.45
N HIS A 121 16.43 -5.02 -8.10
CA HIS A 121 16.55 -5.40 -9.51
C HIS A 121 16.11 -4.28 -10.47
N SER A 122 15.41 -3.26 -9.97
CA SER A 122 14.93 -2.17 -10.83
C SER A 122 16.01 -1.17 -11.27
N GLY A 123 17.16 -1.15 -10.62
CA GLY A 123 18.20 -0.14 -10.86
C GLY A 123 17.76 1.31 -10.59
N MET A 124 16.55 1.49 -10.10
CA MET A 124 15.91 2.77 -9.90
C MET A 124 15.92 3.18 -8.44
N ALA A 125 16.92 3.91 -8.06
CA ALA A 125 16.86 4.79 -6.91
C ALA A 125 16.09 6.04 -7.34
N GLY A 126 14.73 5.98 -7.25
CA GLY A 126 13.88 7.15 -7.11
C GLY A 126 13.99 8.34 -8.09
N GLY A 127 14.57 8.18 -9.27
CA GLY A 127 14.72 9.29 -10.21
C GLY A 127 13.49 9.45 -11.10
N THR A 128 12.59 10.35 -10.74
CA THR A 128 11.54 10.84 -11.65
C THR A 128 11.86 12.26 -12.07
N VAL A 129 11.27 12.71 -13.18
CA VAL A 129 11.43 14.06 -13.70
C VAL A 129 11.13 15.08 -12.60
N THR A 130 12.15 15.79 -12.17
CA THR A 130 12.07 16.82 -11.13
C THR A 130 12.04 18.23 -11.68
N GLU A 131 12.37 18.39 -12.95
CA GLU A 131 12.48 19.69 -13.61
C GLU A 131 11.80 19.69 -14.97
N LEU A 132 11.26 20.82 -15.36
CA LEU A 132 10.71 21.04 -16.70
C LEU A 132 11.82 20.99 -17.74
N PRO A 133 11.57 20.42 -18.94
CA PRO A 133 12.48 20.55 -20.07
C PRO A 133 12.77 22.01 -20.39
N SER A 134 14.03 22.32 -20.73
CA SER A 134 14.46 23.68 -21.07
C SER A 134 13.63 24.31 -22.18
N GLU A 135 13.20 23.50 -23.18
CA GLU A 135 12.36 23.95 -24.28
C GLU A 135 10.97 24.46 -23.83
N ILE A 136 10.40 23.87 -22.77
CA ILE A 136 9.14 24.35 -22.18
C ILE A 136 9.38 25.64 -21.38
N VAL A 137 10.50 25.70 -20.64
CA VAL A 137 10.90 26.91 -19.90
C VAL A 137 11.09 28.08 -20.86
N ASP A 138 11.82 27.88 -21.95
CA ASP A 138 12.08 28.91 -22.96
C ASP A 138 10.76 29.40 -23.61
N LYS A 139 9.80 28.50 -23.86
CA LYS A 139 8.49 28.87 -24.38
C LYS A 139 7.67 29.69 -23.37
N ILE A 140 7.74 29.38 -22.09
CA ILE A 140 7.08 30.13 -21.02
C ILE A 140 7.69 31.53 -20.88
N GLU A 141 9.01 31.63 -20.95
CA GLU A 141 9.73 32.90 -20.80
C GLU A 141 9.59 33.82 -22.03
N ALA A 142 9.42 33.27 -23.22
CA ALA A 142 9.20 34.04 -24.45
C ALA A 142 7.81 34.68 -24.55
N VAL A 143 6.88 34.36 -23.65
CA VAL A 143 5.48 34.83 -23.70
C VAL A 143 5.38 36.28 -23.20
N GLY A 144 4.71 37.14 -23.97
CA GLY A 144 4.42 38.53 -23.58
C GLY A 144 3.45 38.63 -22.42
N MET A 145 3.43 39.80 -21.77
CA MET A 145 2.67 40.04 -20.54
C MET A 145 1.15 39.75 -20.64
N LEU A 146 0.52 40.01 -21.79
CA LEU A 146 -0.91 39.77 -22.02
C LEU A 146 -1.24 38.30 -22.25
N GLU A 147 -0.34 37.54 -22.86
CA GLU A 147 -0.49 36.09 -23.09
C GLU A 147 -0.10 35.28 -21.85
N SER A 148 0.49 35.88 -20.85
CA SER A 148 0.87 35.23 -19.58
C SER A 148 -0.33 34.84 -18.72
N ILE A 149 -1.46 35.54 -18.84
CA ILE A 149 -2.66 35.29 -18.00
C ILE A 149 -3.28 33.92 -18.27
N PRO A 150 -3.60 33.53 -19.52
CA PRO A 150 -4.10 32.17 -19.79
C PRO A 150 -3.05 31.09 -19.47
N LEU A 151 -1.79 31.35 -19.75
CA LEU A 151 -0.70 30.42 -19.40
C LEU A 151 -0.62 30.18 -17.90
N TRP A 152 -0.76 31.25 -17.09
CA TRP A 152 -0.81 31.16 -15.66
C TRP A 152 -1.94 30.29 -15.14
N ILE A 153 -3.15 30.43 -15.69
CA ILE A 153 -4.29 29.59 -15.30
C ILE A 153 -4.03 28.12 -15.58
N VAL A 154 -3.49 27.81 -16.76
CA VAL A 154 -3.14 26.45 -17.17
C VAL A 154 -2.13 25.81 -16.22
N THR A 155 -1.05 26.54 -15.92
CA THR A 155 0.01 26.03 -15.04
C THR A 155 -0.42 25.94 -13.59
N LEU A 156 -1.26 26.86 -13.11
CA LEU A 156 -1.85 26.79 -11.76
C LEU A 156 -2.77 25.55 -11.62
N LEU A 157 -3.62 25.28 -12.59
CA LEU A 157 -4.45 24.07 -12.59
C LEU A 157 -3.62 22.80 -12.66
N GLY A 158 -2.60 22.79 -13.51
CA GLY A 158 -1.66 21.67 -13.64
C GLY A 158 -0.93 21.38 -12.33
N SER A 159 -0.34 22.41 -11.72
CA SER A 159 0.38 22.27 -10.45
C SER A 159 -0.51 21.82 -9.30
N LEU A 160 -1.74 22.33 -9.25
CA LEU A 160 -2.75 21.89 -8.27
C LEU A 160 -3.08 20.41 -8.45
N LEU A 161 -3.33 19.96 -9.68
CA LEU A 161 -3.62 18.56 -9.99
C LEU A 161 -2.43 17.65 -9.63
N ILE A 162 -1.20 17.99 -9.99
CA ILE A 162 0.01 17.25 -9.65
C ILE A 162 0.13 17.10 -8.13
N THR A 163 -0.07 18.19 -7.40
CA THR A 163 0.00 18.18 -5.93
C THR A 163 -1.08 17.30 -5.32
N VAL A 164 -2.33 17.39 -5.78
CA VAL A 164 -3.43 16.55 -5.31
C VAL A 164 -3.15 15.07 -5.59
N LEU A 165 -2.66 14.72 -6.79
CA LEU A 165 -2.31 13.35 -7.15
C LEU A 165 -1.19 12.80 -6.27
N SER A 166 -0.19 13.63 -5.94
CA SER A 166 0.89 13.28 -5.01
C SER A 166 0.34 12.89 -3.63
N PHE A 167 -0.59 13.67 -3.09
CA PHE A 167 -1.23 13.38 -1.81
C PHE A 167 -2.11 12.14 -1.87
N VAL A 168 -2.87 11.93 -2.94
CA VAL A 168 -3.71 10.73 -3.11
C VAL A 168 -2.85 9.46 -3.13
N MET A 169 -1.70 9.52 -3.77
CA MET A 169 -0.77 8.40 -3.87
C MET A 169 -0.17 8.05 -2.50
N ILE A 170 0.38 9.04 -1.78
CA ILE A 170 0.98 8.80 -0.47
C ILE A 170 -0.06 8.34 0.55
N LEU A 171 -1.29 8.88 0.53
CA LEU A 171 -2.39 8.43 1.40
C LEU A 171 -2.75 6.97 1.19
N THR A 172 -2.64 6.44 -0.03
CA THR A 172 -2.87 5.01 -0.30
C THR A 172 -1.84 4.15 0.43
N VAL A 173 -0.57 4.55 0.42
CA VAL A 173 0.52 3.83 1.12
C VAL A 173 0.37 3.92 2.64
N TYR A 174 0.02 5.10 3.18
CA TYR A 174 -0.30 5.24 4.60
C TYR A 174 -1.51 4.37 4.99
N GLY A 175 -2.55 4.32 4.15
CA GLY A 175 -3.72 3.48 4.37
C GLY A 175 -3.36 1.99 4.53
N ARG A 176 -2.39 1.49 3.76
CA ARG A 176 -1.84 0.14 3.93
C ARG A 176 -1.22 -0.06 5.32
N MET A 177 -0.41 0.91 5.80
CA MET A 177 0.19 0.83 7.15
C MET A 177 -0.87 0.76 8.24
N PHE A 178 -1.92 1.59 8.14
CA PHE A 178 -3.04 1.54 9.09
C PHE A 178 -3.78 0.20 9.05
N LYS A 179 -4.00 -0.39 7.86
CA LYS A 179 -4.56 -1.74 7.73
C LYS A 179 -3.70 -2.76 8.49
N LEU A 180 -2.38 -2.75 8.32
CA LEU A 180 -1.46 -3.65 9.04
C LEU A 180 -1.62 -3.53 10.56
N TYR A 181 -1.67 -2.33 11.08
CA TYR A 181 -1.87 -2.10 12.52
C TYR A 181 -3.21 -2.63 13.02
N MET A 182 -4.30 -2.38 12.29
CA MET A 182 -5.63 -2.90 12.66
C MET A 182 -5.66 -4.42 12.68
N TYR A 183 -5.10 -5.08 11.65
CA TYR A 183 -4.98 -6.54 11.64
C TYR A 183 -4.17 -7.06 12.81
N THR A 184 -3.05 -6.43 13.10
CA THR A 184 -2.14 -6.82 14.19
C THR A 184 -2.83 -6.69 15.55
N ALA A 185 -3.55 -5.59 15.79
CA ALA A 185 -4.25 -5.37 17.04
C ALA A 185 -5.33 -6.41 17.32
N ILE A 186 -6.17 -6.76 16.33
CA ILE A 186 -7.31 -7.67 16.51
C ILE A 186 -6.96 -9.15 16.34
N ALA A 187 -5.73 -9.48 15.99
CA ALA A 187 -5.29 -10.84 15.63
C ALA A 187 -5.72 -11.96 16.59
N PRO A 188 -5.71 -11.79 17.93
CA PRO A 188 -6.08 -12.86 18.85
C PRO A 188 -7.50 -13.42 18.62
N ILE A 189 -8.43 -12.59 18.15
CA ILE A 189 -9.84 -12.99 17.94
C ILE A 189 -9.98 -13.94 16.75
N PRO A 190 -9.58 -13.59 15.51
CA PRO A 190 -9.68 -14.52 14.38
C PRO A 190 -8.73 -15.71 14.50
N LEU A 191 -7.57 -15.60 15.17
CA LEU A 191 -6.67 -16.72 15.39
C LEU A 191 -7.29 -17.77 16.33
N ALA A 192 -8.10 -17.38 17.31
CA ALA A 192 -8.82 -18.30 18.18
C ALA A 192 -9.79 -19.23 17.41
N THR A 193 -10.28 -18.80 16.23
CA THR A 193 -11.21 -19.60 15.41
C THR A 193 -10.60 -20.88 14.84
N PHE A 194 -9.27 -21.02 14.86
CA PHE A 194 -8.60 -22.26 14.46
C PHE A 194 -8.93 -23.45 15.38
N ALA A 195 -9.39 -23.20 16.61
CA ALA A 195 -9.74 -24.25 17.56
C ALA A 195 -10.96 -25.08 17.13
N GLY A 196 -11.91 -24.46 16.41
CA GLY A 196 -13.13 -25.10 15.96
C GLY A 196 -13.08 -25.46 14.47
N GLU A 197 -13.50 -26.68 14.11
CA GLU A 197 -13.59 -27.09 12.69
C GLU A 197 -14.51 -26.20 11.86
N PRO A 198 -15.72 -25.83 12.35
CA PRO A 198 -16.63 -24.99 11.58
C PRO A 198 -16.15 -23.53 11.43
N THR A 199 -15.27 -23.06 12.31
CA THR A 199 -14.83 -21.66 12.36
C THR A 199 -13.45 -21.41 11.78
N GLN A 200 -12.65 -22.44 11.51
CA GLN A 200 -11.27 -22.30 11.05
C GLN A 200 -11.11 -21.52 9.73
N SER A 201 -12.16 -21.45 8.91
CA SER A 201 -12.17 -20.66 7.67
C SER A 201 -11.96 -19.19 7.94
N VAL A 202 -12.48 -18.67 9.08
CA VAL A 202 -12.30 -17.27 9.48
C VAL A 202 -10.82 -16.96 9.77
N GLY A 203 -10.15 -17.83 10.56
CA GLY A 203 -8.72 -17.69 10.84
C GLY A 203 -7.86 -17.79 9.58
N LYS A 204 -8.18 -18.73 8.68
CA LYS A 204 -7.48 -18.86 7.39
C LYS A 204 -7.64 -17.60 6.52
N ASN A 205 -8.85 -17.09 6.41
CA ASN A 205 -9.13 -15.88 5.66
C ASN A 205 -8.45 -14.66 6.28
N PHE A 206 -8.39 -14.58 7.61
CA PHE A 206 -7.67 -13.53 8.31
C PHE A 206 -6.17 -13.53 7.95
N ILE A 207 -5.48 -14.68 8.04
CA ILE A 207 -4.06 -14.78 7.67
C ILE A 207 -3.86 -14.44 6.19
N ARG A 208 -4.74 -14.94 5.30
CA ARG A 208 -4.69 -14.64 3.87
C ARG A 208 -4.89 -13.15 3.60
N SER A 209 -5.85 -12.51 4.28
CA SER A 209 -6.10 -11.07 4.15
C SER A 209 -4.90 -10.24 4.66
N TYR A 210 -4.31 -10.63 5.79
CA TYR A 210 -3.11 -9.97 6.31
C TYR A 210 -1.92 -10.09 5.34
N ALA A 211 -1.65 -11.30 4.84
CA ALA A 211 -0.61 -11.52 3.83
C ALA A 211 -0.91 -10.71 2.55
N GLY A 212 -2.18 -10.58 2.17
CA GLY A 212 -2.61 -9.71 1.08
C GLY A 212 -2.22 -8.25 1.31
N VAL A 213 -2.53 -7.70 2.49
CA VAL A 213 -2.14 -6.31 2.83
C VAL A 213 -0.61 -6.14 2.83
N CYS A 214 0.14 -7.15 3.25
CA CYS A 214 1.60 -7.13 3.13
C CYS A 214 2.03 -7.08 1.65
N LEU A 215 1.47 -7.93 0.79
CA LEU A 215 1.77 -8.01 -0.65
C LEU A 215 1.36 -6.76 -1.43
N GLU A 216 0.39 -5.98 -0.94
CA GLU A 216 0.01 -4.70 -1.55
C GLU A 216 1.23 -3.79 -1.77
N GLY A 217 2.21 -3.83 -0.84
CA GLY A 217 3.47 -3.08 -0.98
C GLY A 217 4.31 -3.53 -2.18
N ALA A 218 4.35 -4.84 -2.47
CA ALA A 218 5.07 -5.36 -3.64
C ALA A 218 4.40 -4.92 -4.95
N ILE A 219 3.07 -4.93 -5.02
CA ILE A 219 2.33 -4.45 -6.20
C ILE A 219 2.53 -2.94 -6.41
N ILE A 220 2.53 -2.15 -5.33
CA ILE A 220 2.83 -0.71 -5.42
C ILE A 220 4.25 -0.48 -5.95
N ALA A 221 5.25 -1.22 -5.44
CA ALA A 221 6.63 -1.14 -5.93
C ALA A 221 6.70 -1.47 -7.42
N LEU A 222 6.06 -2.54 -7.88
CA LEU A 222 5.98 -2.91 -9.28
C LEU A 222 5.30 -1.83 -10.12
N ALA A 223 4.20 -1.24 -9.65
CA ALA A 223 3.51 -0.16 -10.35
C ALA A 223 4.43 1.05 -10.54
N CYS A 224 5.19 1.44 -9.51
CA CYS A 224 6.17 2.52 -9.60
C CYS A 224 7.29 2.20 -10.60
N ILE A 225 7.80 0.96 -10.63
CA ILE A 225 8.85 0.53 -11.57
C ILE A 225 8.33 0.53 -13.00
N ILE A 226 7.16 -0.04 -13.25
CA ILE A 226 6.53 -0.04 -14.58
C ILE A 226 6.32 1.40 -15.07
N PHE A 227 5.82 2.25 -14.18
CA PHE A 227 5.60 3.65 -14.49
C PHE A 227 6.90 4.39 -14.84
N SER A 228 7.98 4.13 -14.13
CA SER A 228 9.26 4.79 -14.42
C SER A 228 9.82 4.45 -15.80
N VAL A 229 9.57 3.21 -16.27
CA VAL A 229 9.91 2.81 -17.66
C VAL A 229 8.92 3.43 -18.65
N PHE A 230 7.63 3.45 -18.32
CA PHE A 230 6.59 4.05 -19.15
C PHE A 230 6.80 5.56 -19.33
N ALA A 231 7.17 6.27 -18.27
CA ALA A 231 7.40 7.71 -18.25
C ALA A 231 8.86 8.12 -18.54
N ALA A 232 9.71 7.17 -18.96
CA ALA A 232 11.13 7.45 -19.24
C ALA A 232 11.35 8.43 -20.41
N SER A 233 10.38 8.51 -21.32
CA SER A 233 10.37 9.54 -22.36
C SER A 233 9.53 10.71 -21.87
N PRO A 234 10.10 11.94 -21.82
CA PRO A 234 9.30 13.11 -21.51
C PRO A 234 8.17 13.26 -22.54
N PRO A 235 7.04 13.88 -22.17
CA PRO A 235 5.98 14.18 -23.09
C PRO A 235 6.52 14.86 -24.35
N ALA A 236 6.11 14.38 -25.52
CA ALA A 236 6.58 14.93 -26.77
C ALA A 236 6.13 16.40 -26.89
N ILE A 237 7.08 17.29 -27.12
CA ILE A 237 6.75 18.67 -27.47
C ILE A 237 6.19 18.60 -28.90
N GLY A 238 4.87 18.76 -29.00
CA GLY A 238 4.16 18.70 -30.28
C GLY A 238 4.63 19.75 -31.28
N ASP A 239 3.80 20.07 -32.27
CA ASP A 239 4.11 21.05 -33.28
C ASP A 239 4.55 22.40 -32.67
N THR A 240 5.82 22.77 -32.90
CA THR A 240 6.42 24.03 -32.37
C THR A 240 5.85 25.29 -33.04
N SER A 241 4.99 25.14 -34.05
CA SER A 241 4.28 26.26 -34.70
C SER A 241 3.05 26.74 -33.92
N LEU A 242 2.63 25.97 -32.92
CA LEU A 242 1.49 26.31 -32.06
C LEU A 242 1.83 27.42 -31.05
N SER A 243 0.81 28.10 -30.53
CA SER A 243 1.00 29.08 -29.49
C SER A 243 1.63 28.48 -28.23
N ALA A 244 2.44 29.27 -27.50
CA ALA A 244 3.10 28.81 -26.28
C ALA A 244 2.09 28.24 -25.26
N VAL A 245 0.91 28.86 -25.13
CA VAL A 245 -0.18 28.41 -24.26
C VAL A 245 -0.64 27.00 -24.63
N THR A 246 -0.80 26.72 -25.93
CA THR A 246 -1.23 25.39 -26.41
C THR A 246 -0.15 24.33 -26.17
N ILE A 247 1.11 24.65 -26.41
CA ILE A 247 2.24 23.75 -26.18
C ILE A 247 2.33 23.38 -24.69
N VAL A 248 2.27 24.37 -23.80
CA VAL A 248 2.31 24.13 -22.36
C VAL A 248 1.06 23.38 -21.86
N TRP A 249 -0.11 23.68 -22.40
CA TRP A 249 -1.34 22.93 -22.10
C TRP A 249 -1.21 21.45 -22.44
N ASN A 250 -0.73 21.14 -23.65
CA ASN A 250 -0.56 19.76 -24.09
C ASN A 250 0.48 19.04 -23.22
N TYR A 251 1.61 19.68 -22.92
CA TYR A 251 2.65 19.11 -22.06
C TYR A 251 2.15 18.83 -20.64
N VAL A 252 1.51 19.81 -20.02
CA VAL A 252 0.94 19.66 -18.67
C VAL A 252 -0.18 18.60 -18.67
N GLY A 253 -1.01 18.57 -19.70
CA GLY A 253 -2.08 17.58 -19.86
C GLY A 253 -1.54 16.15 -19.95
N GLU A 254 -0.51 15.92 -20.78
CA GLU A 254 0.14 14.61 -20.91
C GLU A 254 0.87 14.21 -19.62
N LEU A 255 1.55 15.16 -18.97
CA LEU A 255 2.18 14.93 -17.68
C LEU A 255 1.16 14.50 -16.63
N VAL A 256 0.06 15.25 -16.47
CA VAL A 256 -1.02 14.92 -15.53
C VAL A 256 -1.65 13.57 -15.87
N PHE A 257 -1.86 13.26 -17.15
CA PHE A 257 -2.36 11.95 -17.58
C PHE A 257 -1.43 10.82 -17.13
N ASN A 258 -0.13 10.94 -17.36
CA ASN A 258 0.86 9.96 -16.93
C ASN A 258 0.83 9.76 -15.40
N LEU A 259 0.74 10.84 -14.64
CA LEU A 259 0.64 10.76 -13.18
C LEU A 259 -0.68 10.11 -12.72
N LEU A 260 -1.80 10.36 -13.42
CA LEU A 260 -3.08 9.68 -13.17
C LEU A 260 -2.99 8.19 -13.39
N VAL A 261 -2.27 7.75 -14.43
CA VAL A 261 -2.02 6.31 -14.69
C VAL A 261 -1.31 5.66 -13.51
N LEU A 262 -0.25 6.29 -12.98
CA LEU A 262 0.44 5.77 -11.79
C LEU A 262 -0.46 5.74 -10.55
N VAL A 263 -1.16 6.83 -10.25
CA VAL A 263 -2.08 6.88 -9.12
C VAL A 263 -3.18 5.82 -9.24
N GLY A 264 -3.70 5.61 -10.45
CA GLY A 264 -4.67 4.55 -10.75
C GLY A 264 -4.11 3.16 -10.49
N ALA A 265 -2.88 2.88 -10.94
CA ALA A 265 -2.20 1.60 -10.71
C ALA A 265 -1.92 1.36 -9.21
N VAL A 266 -1.44 2.37 -8.48
CA VAL A 266 -1.23 2.30 -7.03
C VAL A 266 -2.54 2.06 -6.28
N LYS A 267 -3.63 2.72 -6.66
CA LYS A 267 -4.96 2.47 -6.06
C LYS A 267 -5.52 1.10 -6.38
N ALA A 268 -5.21 0.56 -7.56
CA ALA A 268 -5.65 -0.78 -7.96
C ALA A 268 -4.92 -1.90 -7.21
N SER A 269 -3.81 -1.62 -6.52
CA SER A 269 -2.97 -2.63 -5.85
C SER A 269 -3.77 -3.50 -4.85
N ASP A 270 -4.64 -2.90 -4.03
CA ASP A 270 -5.51 -3.62 -3.09
C ASP A 270 -6.44 -4.61 -3.81
N ARG A 271 -7.03 -4.20 -4.92
CA ARG A 271 -7.91 -5.07 -5.72
C ARG A 271 -7.13 -6.21 -6.38
N ILE A 272 -5.98 -5.91 -6.99
CA ILE A 272 -5.12 -6.91 -7.63
C ILE A 272 -4.70 -7.98 -6.63
N VAL A 273 -4.28 -7.56 -5.44
CA VAL A 273 -3.90 -8.51 -4.38
C VAL A 273 -5.08 -9.36 -3.93
N LYS A 274 -6.27 -8.78 -3.75
CA LYS A 274 -7.48 -9.56 -3.38
C LYS A 274 -7.81 -10.61 -4.43
N GLU A 275 -7.73 -10.26 -5.71
CA GLU A 275 -7.94 -11.19 -6.82
C GLU A 275 -6.90 -12.34 -6.81
N ILE A 276 -5.62 -12.02 -6.59
CA ILE A 276 -4.53 -13.03 -6.51
C ILE A 276 -4.71 -13.95 -5.31
N MET A 277 -5.12 -13.39 -4.16
CA MET A 277 -5.29 -14.13 -2.91
C MET A 277 -6.62 -14.88 -2.83
N GLY A 278 -7.53 -14.68 -3.77
CA GLY A 278 -8.87 -15.28 -3.77
C GLY A 278 -9.74 -14.79 -2.62
N LEU A 279 -9.73 -13.48 -2.38
CA LEU A 279 -10.47 -12.78 -1.30
C LEU A 279 -11.67 -12.03 -1.85
#